data_fa45ebbf8af764e1f9e56274cad6bcc8
#
_entry.id   fa45ebbf8af764e1f9e56274cad6bcc8
#
_cell.length_a   1.000
_cell.length_b   1.000
_cell.length_c   1.000
_cell.angle_alpha   90.00
_cell.angle_beta   90.00
_cell.angle_gamma   90.00
#
_symmetry.space_group_name_H-M   'P 1'
#
loop_
_entity.id
_entity.type
_entity.pdbx_description
1 polymer ?
#
loop_
_entity_poly.entity_id
_entity_poly.type
_entity_poly.pdbx_seq_one_letter_code
_entity_poly.pdbx_strand_id
1 'polypeptide(L)'
;MRACINNQQIRHHNKCVILELLYRQKRANKSTLARLAQISIPAVSNILQELESEKRVVNIDDESQTRGHSSGTWLIAPEGDWTLCLNVTPTSIECQVANACLSPKGEFEYLQIDAPTPQALLSEIEKCWHRHRKLWPDHTINLALGNPRSG
;
A
#
# COMPACT_ATOMS: atom_id res chain seq x y z
N MET A 1 6.09 17.38 -27.84
CA MET A 1 6.92 17.71 -26.66
C MET A 1 7.17 16.45 -25.85
N ARG A 2 8.40 15.93 -25.81
CA ARG A 2 8.77 14.86 -24.87
C ARG A 2 8.89 15.49 -23.49
N ALA A 3 7.99 15.15 -22.56
CA ALA A 3 8.14 15.53 -21.16
C ALA A 3 9.48 15.00 -20.65
N CYS A 4 10.37 15.88 -20.18
CA CYS A 4 11.56 15.47 -19.46
C CYS A 4 11.09 14.76 -18.19
N ILE A 5 11.17 13.43 -18.17
CA ILE A 5 10.91 12.63 -16.96
C ILE A 5 12.04 12.97 -15.97
N ASN A 6 11.70 13.69 -14.90
CA ASN A 6 12.63 14.06 -13.84
C ASN A 6 13.11 12.79 -13.10
N ASN A 7 14.37 12.76 -12.67
CA ASN A 7 14.95 11.65 -11.90
C ASN A 7 14.11 11.28 -10.67
N GLN A 8 13.42 12.23 -10.05
CA GLN A 8 12.48 11.98 -8.95
C GLN A 8 11.26 11.16 -9.39
N GLN A 9 10.73 11.42 -10.59
CA GLN A 9 9.58 10.68 -11.14
C GLN A 9 9.98 9.25 -11.46
N ILE A 10 11.17 9.04 -12.03
CA ILE A 10 11.72 7.70 -12.31
C ILE A 10 11.92 6.94 -10.99
N ARG A 11 12.49 7.60 -9.97
CA ARG A 11 12.72 7.00 -8.65
C ARG A 11 11.39 6.61 -7.98
N HIS A 12 10.40 7.50 -8.01
CA HIS A 12 9.07 7.21 -7.49
C HIS A 12 8.40 6.05 -8.22
N HIS A 13 8.46 6.04 -9.54
CA HIS A 13 7.95 4.95 -10.37
C HIS A 13 8.59 3.61 -9.99
N ASN A 14 9.92 3.57 -9.89
CA ASN A 14 10.65 2.36 -9.54
C ASN A 14 10.30 1.86 -8.12
N LYS A 15 10.09 2.76 -7.14
CA LYS A 15 9.56 2.38 -5.81
C LYS A 15 8.19 1.70 -5.91
N CYS A 16 7.27 2.26 -6.69
CA CYS A 16 5.95 1.67 -6.90
C CYS A 16 6.04 0.29 -7.54
N VAL A 17 6.89 0.12 -8.55
CA VAL A 17 7.12 -1.19 -9.21
C VAL A 17 7.66 -2.23 -8.22
N ILE A 18 8.64 -1.87 -7.38
CA ILE A 18 9.19 -2.79 -6.37
C ILE A 18 8.14 -3.20 -5.35
N LEU A 19 7.33 -2.25 -4.86
CA LEU A 19 6.24 -2.56 -3.93
C LEU A 19 5.17 -3.46 -4.56
N GLU A 20 4.78 -3.20 -5.81
CA GLU A 20 3.84 -4.05 -6.55
C GLU A 20 4.38 -5.46 -6.72
N LEU A 21 5.65 -5.61 -7.08
CA LEU A 21 6.30 -6.91 -7.19
C LEU A 21 6.33 -7.66 -5.85
N LEU A 22 6.69 -6.99 -4.75
CA LEU A 22 6.66 -7.58 -3.42
C LEU A 22 5.24 -7.98 -3.00
N TYR A 23 4.24 -7.16 -3.30
CA TYR A 23 2.84 -7.49 -3.05
C TYR A 23 2.41 -8.76 -3.80
N ARG A 24 2.75 -8.88 -5.09
CA ARG A 24 2.40 -10.03 -5.93
C ARG A 24 3.17 -11.30 -5.55
N GLN A 25 4.47 -11.18 -5.31
CA GLN A 25 5.35 -12.31 -4.98
C GLN A 25 5.26 -12.73 -3.50
N LYS A 26 4.64 -11.89 -2.63
CA LYS A 26 4.62 -12.00 -1.17
C LYS A 26 5.99 -11.82 -0.53
N ARG A 27 7.04 -12.36 -1.13
CA ARG A 27 8.44 -12.22 -0.74
C ARG A 27 9.36 -12.38 -1.95
N ALA A 28 10.47 -11.66 -1.98
CA ALA A 28 11.47 -11.79 -3.04
C ALA A 28 12.85 -11.33 -2.57
N ASN A 29 13.91 -11.84 -3.19
CA ASN A 29 15.27 -11.34 -3.02
C ASN A 29 15.60 -10.23 -4.03
N LYS A 30 16.71 -9.51 -3.80
CA LYS A 30 17.15 -8.39 -4.65
C LYS A 30 17.33 -8.78 -6.12
N SER A 31 17.90 -9.94 -6.40
CA SER A 31 18.13 -10.40 -7.78
C SER A 31 16.84 -10.69 -8.53
N THR A 32 15.85 -11.30 -7.86
CA THR A 32 14.53 -11.53 -8.42
C THR A 32 13.81 -10.21 -8.73
N LEU A 33 13.86 -9.26 -7.79
CA LEU A 33 13.25 -7.94 -7.99
C LEU A 33 13.94 -7.18 -9.13
N ALA A 34 15.27 -7.21 -9.21
CA ALA A 34 16.04 -6.56 -10.27
C ALA A 34 15.66 -7.11 -11.67
N ARG A 35 15.57 -8.43 -11.77
CA ARG A 35 15.17 -9.10 -13.02
C ARG A 35 13.74 -8.76 -13.42
N LEU A 36 12.79 -8.80 -12.49
CA LEU A 36 11.37 -8.53 -12.77
C LEU A 36 11.10 -7.06 -13.06
N ALA A 37 11.77 -6.15 -12.35
CA ALA A 37 11.65 -4.72 -12.56
C ALA A 37 12.49 -4.18 -13.72
N GLN A 38 13.38 -5.00 -14.29
CA GLN A 38 14.34 -4.61 -15.34
C GLN A 38 15.25 -3.44 -14.94
N ILE A 39 15.67 -3.40 -13.68
CA ILE A 39 16.62 -2.43 -13.14
C ILE A 39 17.81 -3.14 -12.48
N SER A 40 18.90 -2.40 -12.26
CA SER A 40 20.12 -2.98 -11.69
C SER A 40 19.94 -3.37 -10.22
N ILE A 41 20.68 -4.41 -9.76
CA ILE A 41 20.67 -4.84 -8.35
C ILE A 41 21.06 -3.70 -7.39
N PRO A 42 22.09 -2.86 -7.68
CA PRO A 42 22.37 -1.70 -6.85
C PRO A 42 21.20 -0.71 -6.73
N ALA A 43 20.46 -0.47 -7.84
CA ALA A 43 19.29 0.38 -7.81
C ALA A 43 18.17 -0.21 -6.93
N VAL A 44 17.90 -1.51 -7.04
CA VAL A 44 16.97 -2.22 -6.15
C VAL A 44 17.42 -2.10 -4.70
N SER A 45 18.72 -2.30 -4.42
CA SER A 45 19.25 -2.20 -3.06
C SER A 45 18.98 -0.83 -2.43
N ASN A 46 19.25 0.24 -3.17
CA ASN A 46 18.99 1.61 -2.71
C ASN A 46 17.48 1.86 -2.46
N ILE A 47 16.61 1.37 -3.36
CA ILE A 47 15.17 1.49 -3.21
C ILE A 47 14.68 0.74 -1.98
N LEU A 48 15.14 -0.50 -1.76
CA LEU A 48 14.74 -1.31 -0.61
C LEU A 48 15.21 -0.69 0.72
N GLN A 49 16.43 -0.16 0.79
CA GLN A 49 16.92 0.56 1.98
C GLN A 49 16.07 1.79 2.28
N GLU A 50 15.66 2.52 1.26
CA GLU A 50 14.78 3.68 1.41
C GLU A 50 13.39 3.27 1.90
N LEU A 51 12.79 2.24 1.28
CA LEU A 51 11.49 1.69 1.71
C LEU A 51 11.53 1.08 3.12
N GLU A 52 12.65 0.50 3.53
CA GLU A 52 12.87 0.00 4.88
C GLU A 52 12.95 1.14 5.90
N SER A 53 13.68 2.22 5.58
CA SER A 53 13.72 3.43 6.41
C SER A 53 12.33 4.08 6.56
N GLU A 54 11.50 3.98 5.54
CA GLU A 54 10.10 4.40 5.53
C GLU A 54 9.16 3.38 6.22
N LYS A 55 9.68 2.27 6.76
CA LYS A 55 8.92 1.17 7.38
C LYS A 55 7.88 0.52 6.47
N ARG A 56 8.10 0.55 5.17
CA ARG A 56 7.18 -0.01 4.16
C ARG A 56 7.53 -1.45 3.77
N VAL A 57 8.80 -1.84 3.93
CA VAL A 57 9.28 -3.20 3.70
C VAL A 57 10.14 -3.65 4.87
N VAL A 58 10.27 -4.94 5.04
CA VAL A 58 11.18 -5.57 6.01
C VAL A 58 12.05 -6.59 5.31
N ASN A 59 13.27 -6.73 5.79
CA ASN A 59 14.18 -7.77 5.40
C ASN A 59 14.09 -8.93 6.40
N ILE A 60 13.89 -10.14 5.92
CA ILE A 60 14.01 -11.34 6.73
C ILE A 60 15.31 -12.05 6.30
N ASP A 61 16.28 -12.09 7.20
CA ASP A 61 17.42 -12.96 7.04
C ASP A 61 16.98 -14.40 7.34
N ASP A 62 17.08 -15.26 6.35
CA ASP A 62 16.83 -16.69 6.54
C ASP A 62 18.03 -17.27 7.33
N GLU A 63 17.88 -17.45 8.64
CA GLU A 63 18.91 -18.00 9.54
C GLU A 63 19.37 -19.42 9.12
N SER A 64 18.72 -20.04 8.13
CA SER A 64 18.97 -21.40 7.67
C SER A 64 19.98 -21.52 6.53
N GLN A 65 20.49 -20.41 5.96
CA GLN A 65 21.45 -20.50 4.85
C GLN A 65 22.89 -20.34 5.32
N THR A 66 23.59 -21.48 5.30
CA THR A 66 25.04 -21.65 5.41
C THR A 66 25.82 -20.53 4.69
N ARG A 67 26.83 -19.99 5.38
CA ARG A 67 27.84 -19.01 4.96
C ARG A 67 28.07 -18.94 3.45
N GLY A 68 27.69 -17.81 2.84
CA GLY A 68 28.19 -17.48 1.52
C GLY A 68 27.47 -16.42 0.72
N HIS A 69 26.14 -16.30 0.75
CA HIS A 69 25.39 -15.26 0.04
C HIS A 69 24.03 -15.08 0.70
N SER A 70 23.97 -14.31 1.77
CA SER A 70 22.67 -13.87 2.31
C SER A 70 22.09 -12.77 1.43
N SER A 71 21.45 -13.15 0.35
CA SER A 71 20.54 -12.24 -0.33
C SER A 71 19.24 -12.22 0.48
N GLY A 72 19.17 -11.40 1.53
CA GLY A 72 18.01 -11.30 2.40
C GLY A 72 16.71 -11.30 1.63
N THR A 73 15.70 -11.92 2.19
CA THR A 73 14.35 -11.98 1.62
C THR A 73 13.54 -10.76 2.08
N TRP A 74 13.00 -10.05 1.13
CA TRP A 74 12.21 -8.84 1.37
C TRP A 74 10.72 -9.10 1.22
N LEU A 75 9.92 -8.44 2.07
CA LEU A 75 8.46 -8.44 2.00
C LEU A 75 7.90 -7.07 2.43
N ILE A 76 6.63 -6.84 2.11
CA ILE A 76 5.93 -5.65 2.58
C ILE A 76 5.75 -5.74 4.11
N ALA A 77 6.08 -4.66 4.82
CA ALA A 77 5.91 -4.58 6.27
C ALA A 77 4.41 -4.59 6.61
N PRO A 78 3.90 -5.60 7.36
CA PRO A 78 2.48 -5.68 7.71
C PRO A 78 2.01 -4.50 8.58
N GLU A 79 2.93 -4.00 9.41
CA GLU A 79 2.71 -2.89 10.33
C GLU A 79 3.03 -1.52 9.72
N GLY A 80 3.18 -1.46 8.40
CA GLY A 80 3.30 -0.20 7.66
C GLY A 80 2.00 0.60 7.63
N ASP A 81 1.93 1.57 6.75
CA ASP A 81 0.74 2.42 6.58
C ASP A 81 -0.51 1.59 6.29
N TRP A 82 -1.59 1.91 6.95
CA TRP A 82 -2.89 1.30 6.70
C TRP A 82 -3.72 2.16 5.75
N THR A 83 -4.76 1.59 5.19
CA THR A 83 -5.63 2.29 4.25
C THR A 83 -7.09 2.06 4.62
N LEU A 84 -7.83 3.14 4.80
CA LEU A 84 -9.28 3.13 4.85
C LEU A 84 -9.80 3.09 3.41
N CYS A 85 -10.37 1.96 3.03
CA CYS A 85 -10.96 1.75 1.72
C CYS A 85 -12.46 2.06 1.80
N LEU A 86 -12.92 3.02 1.02
CA LEU A 86 -14.33 3.35 0.88
C LEU A 86 -14.79 3.05 -0.54
N ASN A 87 -15.83 2.24 -0.65
CA ASN A 87 -16.56 2.03 -1.89
C ASN A 87 -17.85 2.86 -1.81
N VAL A 88 -17.93 3.91 -2.63
CA VAL A 88 -19.00 4.90 -2.55
C VAL A 88 -19.92 4.76 -3.74
N THR A 89 -21.21 4.52 -3.45
CA THR A 89 -22.30 4.57 -4.42
C THR A 89 -23.20 5.78 -4.12
N PRO A 90 -24.15 6.14 -4.98
CA PRO A 90 -25.12 7.20 -4.67
C PRO A 90 -25.91 6.96 -3.37
N THR A 91 -26.16 5.70 -3.00
CA THR A 91 -27.05 5.33 -1.91
C THR A 91 -26.39 4.60 -0.76
N SER A 92 -25.07 4.32 -0.85
CA SER A 92 -24.36 3.57 0.19
C SER A 92 -22.87 3.87 0.22
N ILE A 93 -22.27 3.62 1.37
CA ILE A 93 -20.82 3.59 1.57
C ILE A 93 -20.46 2.26 2.22
N GLU A 94 -19.58 1.52 1.59
CA GLU A 94 -18.92 0.36 2.17
C GLU A 94 -17.53 0.78 2.67
N CYS A 95 -17.15 0.29 3.84
CA CYS A 95 -15.98 0.78 4.55
C CYS A 95 -15.17 -0.38 5.15
N GLN A 96 -13.88 -0.43 4.84
CA GLN A 96 -12.96 -1.43 5.38
C GLN A 96 -11.57 -0.83 5.55
N VAL A 97 -10.96 -1.03 6.71
CA VAL A 97 -9.53 -0.75 6.89
C VAL A 97 -8.74 -1.99 6.46
N ALA A 98 -7.64 -1.76 5.75
CA ALA A 98 -6.68 -2.79 5.39
C ALA A 98 -5.27 -2.35 5.74
N ASN A 99 -4.41 -3.29 6.13
CA ASN A 99 -2.99 -3.02 6.32
C ASN A 99 -2.24 -2.95 4.98
N ALA A 100 -0.93 -2.69 5.03
CA ALA A 100 -0.09 -2.60 3.83
C ALA A 100 -0.06 -3.88 2.97
N CYS A 101 -0.37 -5.04 3.55
CA CYS A 101 -0.51 -6.32 2.83
C CYS A 101 -1.92 -6.55 2.28
N LEU A 102 -2.81 -5.57 2.35
CA LEU A 102 -4.24 -5.63 2.00
C LEU A 102 -5.03 -6.67 2.82
N SER A 103 -4.55 -7.00 4.02
CA SER A 103 -5.31 -7.80 4.95
C SER A 103 -6.30 -6.90 5.71
N PRO A 104 -7.59 -7.29 5.79
CA PRO A 104 -8.60 -6.50 6.48
C PRO A 104 -8.27 -6.36 7.97
N LYS A 105 -8.56 -5.20 8.53
CA LYS A 105 -8.43 -4.85 9.94
C LYS A 105 -9.73 -4.25 10.44
N GLY A 106 -10.18 -4.71 11.62
CA GLY A 106 -11.50 -4.33 12.12
C GLY A 106 -12.66 -4.93 11.34
N GLU A 107 -13.84 -4.41 11.58
CA GLU A 107 -15.06 -4.89 10.97
C GLU A 107 -15.32 -4.20 9.62
N PHE A 108 -15.99 -4.93 8.72
CA PHE A 108 -16.56 -4.34 7.51
C PHE A 108 -17.84 -3.58 7.88
N GLU A 109 -17.95 -2.36 7.40
CA GLU A 109 -19.11 -1.52 7.64
C GLU A 109 -19.87 -1.23 6.34
N TYR A 110 -21.19 -1.29 6.40
CA TYR A 110 -22.07 -0.89 5.32
C TYR A 110 -23.01 0.21 5.84
N LEU A 111 -23.02 1.37 5.17
CA LEU A 111 -23.82 2.52 5.51
C LEU A 111 -24.80 2.80 4.38
N GLN A 112 -26.11 2.71 4.68
CA GLN A 112 -27.17 3.12 3.78
C GLN A 112 -27.38 4.63 3.87
N ILE A 113 -27.57 5.29 2.73
CA ILE A 113 -27.83 6.74 2.63
C ILE A 113 -29.26 6.93 2.15
N ASP A 114 -30.15 7.32 3.04
CA ASP A 114 -31.58 7.43 2.74
C ASP A 114 -31.91 8.64 1.85
N ALA A 115 -31.16 9.73 1.97
CA ALA A 115 -31.33 10.94 1.16
C ALA A 115 -30.01 11.28 0.44
N PRO A 116 -29.72 10.66 -0.71
CA PRO A 116 -28.43 10.78 -1.38
C PRO A 116 -28.26 12.16 -2.03
N THR A 117 -27.54 13.03 -1.34
CA THR A 117 -27.02 14.28 -1.88
C THR A 117 -25.49 14.27 -1.83
N PRO A 118 -24.79 15.01 -2.69
CA PRO A 118 -23.33 15.11 -2.60
C PRO A 118 -22.85 15.54 -1.22
N GLN A 119 -23.57 16.44 -0.56
CA GLN A 119 -23.24 16.92 0.79
C GLN A 119 -23.42 15.84 1.85
N ALA A 120 -24.50 15.05 1.76
CA ALA A 120 -24.73 13.94 2.67
C ALA A 120 -23.65 12.86 2.53
N LEU A 121 -23.27 12.51 1.29
CA LEU A 121 -22.18 11.57 1.02
C LEU A 121 -20.84 12.06 1.58
N LEU A 122 -20.47 13.32 1.34
CA LEU A 122 -19.25 13.91 1.88
C LEU A 122 -19.23 13.89 3.41
N SER A 123 -20.35 14.25 4.05
CA SER A 123 -20.49 14.22 5.51
C SER A 123 -20.29 12.81 6.08
N GLU A 124 -20.84 11.77 5.44
CA GLU A 124 -20.67 10.39 5.89
C GLU A 124 -19.22 9.89 5.66
N ILE A 125 -18.57 10.27 4.55
CA ILE A 125 -17.16 9.99 4.31
C ILE A 125 -16.29 10.62 5.42
N GLU A 126 -16.52 11.88 5.76
CA GLU A 126 -15.80 12.57 6.83
C GLU A 126 -16.01 11.89 8.19
N LYS A 127 -17.24 11.48 8.52
CA LYS A 127 -17.54 10.74 9.75
C LYS A 127 -16.82 9.40 9.80
N CYS A 128 -16.82 8.62 8.69
CA CYS A 128 -16.06 7.39 8.57
C CYS A 128 -14.56 7.64 8.82
N TRP A 129 -14.00 8.65 8.16
CA TRP A 129 -12.59 9.02 8.29
C TRP A 129 -12.23 9.35 9.74
N HIS A 130 -12.97 10.25 10.39
CA HIS A 130 -12.69 10.66 11.77
C HIS A 130 -12.84 9.51 12.76
N ARG A 131 -13.86 8.63 12.58
CA ARG A 131 -14.08 7.46 13.42
C ARG A 131 -12.89 6.49 13.33
N HIS A 132 -12.45 6.15 12.13
CA HIS A 132 -11.35 5.20 11.94
C HIS A 132 -9.99 5.77 12.41
N ARG A 133 -9.73 7.05 12.17
CA ARG A 133 -8.53 7.68 12.74
C ARG A 133 -8.50 7.64 14.27
N LYS A 134 -9.64 7.74 14.92
CA LYS A 134 -9.76 7.66 16.38
C LYS A 134 -9.60 6.23 16.91
N LEU A 135 -10.05 5.23 16.14
CA LEU A 135 -9.91 3.81 16.51
C LEU A 135 -8.45 3.32 16.40
N TRP A 136 -7.65 3.93 15.52
CA TRP A 136 -6.29 3.50 15.20
C TRP A 136 -5.29 4.66 15.33
N PRO A 137 -5.12 5.23 16.55
CA PRO A 137 -4.33 6.47 16.75
C PRO A 137 -2.84 6.28 16.45
N ASP A 138 -2.30 5.07 16.62
CA ASP A 138 -0.89 4.76 16.45
C ASP A 138 -0.50 4.40 15.01
N HIS A 139 -1.49 4.40 14.09
CA HIS A 139 -1.27 4.04 12.69
C HIS A 139 -1.46 5.24 11.77
N THR A 140 -0.58 5.36 10.79
CA THR A 140 -0.83 6.23 9.63
C THR A 140 -1.90 5.58 8.77
N ILE A 141 -3.05 6.25 8.62
CA ILE A 141 -4.15 5.76 7.79
C ILE A 141 -4.26 6.63 6.54
N ASN A 142 -4.14 6.02 5.39
CA ASN A 142 -4.41 6.62 4.10
C ASN A 142 -5.89 6.40 3.73
N LEU A 143 -6.44 7.26 2.86
CA LEU A 143 -7.80 7.14 2.36
C LEU A 143 -7.77 6.70 0.89
N ALA A 144 -8.47 5.62 0.58
CA ALA A 144 -8.72 5.19 -0.78
C ALA A 144 -10.22 5.23 -1.08
N LEU A 145 -10.59 5.95 -2.13
CA LEU A 145 -11.97 6.03 -2.60
C LEU A 145 -12.12 5.20 -3.87
N GLY A 146 -13.04 4.26 -3.85
CA GLY A 146 -13.46 3.47 -5.00
C GLY A 146 -14.88 3.82 -5.41
N ASN A 147 -15.15 3.71 -6.72
CA ASN A 147 -16.50 3.70 -7.26
C ASN A 147 -16.67 2.35 -7.98
N PRO A 148 -17.69 1.54 -7.62
CA PRO A 148 -17.96 0.32 -8.35
C PRO A 148 -18.23 0.68 -9.80
N ARG A 149 -17.37 0.20 -10.71
CA ARG A 149 -17.68 0.28 -12.13
C ARG A 149 -18.96 -0.54 -12.33
N SER A 150 -19.99 0.10 -12.83
CA SER A 150 -21.13 -0.59 -13.40
C SER A 150 -20.59 -1.54 -14.47
N GLY A 151 -20.56 -2.83 -14.14
CA GLY A 151 -20.28 -3.90 -15.11
C GLY A 151 -21.39 -4.02 -16.13
#